data_154588cf79c9a1d4261a6edc5e9e63eb
#
_entry.id   154588cf79c9a1d4261a6edc5e9e63eb
#
_cell.length_a   1.000
_cell.length_b   1.000
_cell.length_c   1.000
_cell.angle_alpha   90.00
_cell.angle_beta   90.00
_cell.angle_gamma   90.00
#
_symmetry.space_group_name_H-M   'P 1'
#
loop_
_entity.id
_entity.type
_entity.pdbx_description
1 polymer ?
#
loop_
_entity_poly.entity_id
_entity_poly.type
_entity_poly.pdbx_seq_one_letter_code
_entity_poly.pdbx_strand_id
1 'polypeptide(L)'
;PYTQNTFRENWIDDGNWACDNNSFTERSQRFFGNAFLKYSTKFGTDNHKLDVKYQIGDDAYTTNYSDIYGYGTTGYANGYASEYGFTVNEMNSLLTFTYNWNINEDFVFDALLGNELVDKRISNTQAVGYSFNFPGWNHLNNASVFNSSHEYKRKRTVGNFASLSLA
;
A
#
# COMPACT_ATOMS: atom_id res chain seq x y z
N PRO A 1 -15.68 37.40 -3.90
CA PRO A 1 -14.42 36.81 -4.27
C PRO A 1 -13.27 37.55 -3.59
N TYR A 2 -12.36 36.86 -2.99
CA TYR A 2 -11.17 37.40 -2.35
C TYR A 2 -10.15 37.79 -3.41
N THR A 3 -9.38 38.86 -3.15
CA THR A 3 -8.33 39.30 -4.07
C THR A 3 -6.98 39.15 -3.38
N GLN A 4 -6.02 38.56 -4.06
CA GLN A 4 -4.67 38.35 -3.56
C GLN A 4 -3.97 39.66 -3.14
N ASN A 5 -4.26 40.76 -3.84
CA ASN A 5 -3.66 42.10 -3.62
C ASN A 5 -4.11 42.79 -2.33
N THR A 6 -5.07 42.23 -1.60
CA THR A 6 -5.53 42.81 -0.32
C THR A 6 -4.84 42.24 0.90
N PHE A 7 -3.94 41.27 0.72
CA PHE A 7 -3.21 40.66 1.82
C PHE A 7 -2.04 41.54 2.31
N ARG A 8 -1.70 41.36 3.57
CA ARG A 8 -0.76 42.21 4.29
C ARG A 8 0.69 42.15 3.78
N GLU A 9 1.07 40.99 3.24
CA GLU A 9 2.45 40.66 2.84
C GLU A 9 2.46 40.10 1.39
N ASN A 10 3.26 40.72 0.54
CA ASN A 10 3.27 40.39 -0.90
C ASN A 10 3.83 38.97 -1.25
N TRP A 11 4.42 38.28 -0.30
CA TRP A 11 5.03 36.98 -0.49
C TRP A 11 4.24 35.82 0.16
N ILE A 12 3.09 36.13 0.78
CA ILE A 12 2.18 35.17 1.40
C ILE A 12 0.81 35.32 0.76
N ASP A 13 0.18 34.20 0.42
CA ASP A 13 -1.18 34.21 -0.10
C ASP A 13 -2.19 34.63 0.98
N ASP A 14 -3.24 35.34 0.58
CA ASP A 14 -4.40 35.55 1.42
C ASP A 14 -5.05 34.17 1.71
N GLY A 15 -5.29 33.86 2.98
CA GLY A 15 -5.78 32.55 3.40
C GLY A 15 -7.14 32.19 2.80
N ASN A 16 -8.07 33.14 2.67
CA ASN A 16 -9.38 32.90 2.07
C ASN A 16 -9.25 32.69 0.57
N TRP A 17 -8.42 33.53 -0.08
CA TRP A 17 -8.13 33.39 -1.50
C TRP A 17 -7.47 32.03 -1.80
N ALA A 18 -6.53 31.61 -0.97
CA ALA A 18 -5.85 30.31 -1.12
C ALA A 18 -6.84 29.13 -0.97
N CYS A 19 -7.78 29.20 -0.03
CA CYS A 19 -8.82 28.17 0.13
C CYS A 19 -9.74 28.08 -1.08
N ASP A 20 -10.00 29.20 -1.76
CA ASP A 20 -10.89 29.23 -2.94
C ASP A 20 -10.16 28.75 -4.22
N ASN A 21 -8.85 28.89 -4.30
CA ASN A 21 -8.08 28.67 -5.52
C ASN A 21 -7.14 27.48 -5.48
N ASN A 22 -6.76 27.01 -4.30
CA ASN A 22 -5.86 25.88 -4.12
C ASN A 22 -6.61 24.70 -3.51
N SER A 23 -6.20 23.50 -3.87
CA SER A 23 -6.79 22.29 -3.29
C SER A 23 -5.73 21.21 -3.10
N PHE A 24 -5.84 20.50 -2.00
CA PHE A 24 -5.14 19.25 -1.73
C PHE A 24 -6.16 18.17 -1.43
N THR A 25 -6.09 17.08 -2.17
CA THR A 25 -7.02 15.96 -1.99
C THR A 25 -6.25 14.66 -1.86
N GLU A 26 -6.62 13.86 -0.88
CA GLU A 26 -6.14 12.50 -0.70
C GLU A 26 -7.30 11.53 -0.77
N ARG A 27 -7.14 10.46 -1.53
CA ARG A 27 -8.11 9.36 -1.60
C ARG A 27 -7.41 8.04 -1.48
N SER A 28 -7.71 7.32 -0.40
CA SER A 28 -7.19 5.97 -0.14
C SER A 28 -8.30 4.91 -0.25
N GLN A 29 -7.95 3.80 -0.88
CA GLN A 29 -8.80 2.60 -0.94
C GLN A 29 -7.94 1.41 -0.54
N ARG A 30 -8.42 0.55 0.35
CA ARG A 30 -7.71 -0.63 0.82
C ARG A 30 -8.64 -1.83 0.87
N PHE A 31 -8.14 -2.95 0.39
CA PHE A 31 -8.72 -4.27 0.57
C PHE A 31 -7.69 -5.14 1.28
N PHE A 32 -8.10 -5.83 2.32
CA PHE A 32 -7.26 -6.82 2.99
C PHE A 32 -8.10 -7.99 3.47
N GLY A 33 -7.50 -9.17 3.48
CA GLY A 33 -8.16 -10.37 3.96
C GLY A 33 -7.24 -11.56 3.95
N ASN A 34 -7.68 -12.63 4.61
CA ASN A 34 -7.00 -13.90 4.56
C ASN A 34 -8.02 -15.05 4.54
N ALA A 35 -7.59 -16.16 3.98
CA ALA A 35 -8.31 -17.43 3.99
C ALA A 35 -7.33 -18.56 4.36
N PHE A 36 -7.81 -19.59 5.01
CA PHE A 36 -7.01 -20.77 5.30
C PHE A 36 -7.81 -22.05 5.11
N LEU A 37 -7.07 -23.10 4.79
CA LEU A 37 -7.57 -24.47 4.77
C LEU A 37 -6.71 -25.31 5.72
N LYS A 38 -7.35 -26.04 6.60
CA LYS A 38 -6.69 -26.97 7.52
C LYS A 38 -7.21 -28.39 7.32
N TYR A 39 -6.28 -29.31 7.17
CA TYR A 39 -6.54 -30.74 7.18
C TYR A 39 -5.88 -31.36 8.41
N SER A 40 -6.61 -32.18 9.15
CA SER A 40 -6.11 -32.86 10.34
C SER A 40 -6.46 -34.33 10.24
N THR A 41 -5.49 -35.18 10.49
CA THR A 41 -5.69 -36.64 10.52
C THR A 41 -4.92 -37.26 11.67
N LYS A 42 -5.43 -38.41 12.15
CA LYS A 42 -4.77 -39.27 13.12
C LYS A 42 -4.61 -40.67 12.53
N PHE A 43 -3.55 -41.35 12.89
CA PHE A 43 -3.27 -42.71 12.46
C PHE A 43 -2.46 -43.49 13.52
N GLY A 44 -2.28 -44.81 13.34
CA GLY A 44 -1.49 -45.63 14.27
C GLY A 44 -2.05 -45.66 15.69
N THR A 45 -3.32 -46.07 15.86
CA THR A 45 -4.02 -46.12 17.16
C THR A 45 -4.11 -44.78 17.85
N ASP A 46 -4.26 -43.69 17.05
CA ASP A 46 -4.36 -42.30 17.49
C ASP A 46 -3.08 -41.68 18.12
N ASN A 47 -1.97 -42.43 18.11
CA ASN A 47 -0.70 -41.93 18.67
C ASN A 47 0.00 -40.93 17.74
N HIS A 48 -0.38 -40.87 16.47
CA HIS A 48 0.17 -39.99 15.47
C HIS A 48 -0.89 -39.00 15.01
N LYS A 49 -0.53 -37.73 14.99
CA LYS A 49 -1.38 -36.66 14.47
C LYS A 49 -0.61 -35.85 13.45
N LEU A 50 -1.23 -35.63 12.29
CA LEU A 50 -0.72 -34.74 11.25
C LEU A 50 -1.72 -33.63 10.97
N ASP A 51 -1.27 -32.39 11.12
CA ASP A 51 -2.00 -31.19 10.72
C ASP A 51 -1.28 -30.55 9.54
N VAL A 52 -2.01 -30.30 8.46
CA VAL A 52 -1.53 -29.51 7.32
C VAL A 52 -2.39 -28.26 7.22
N LYS A 53 -1.77 -27.10 7.25
CA LYS A 53 -2.48 -25.81 7.10
C LYS A 53 -1.85 -25.03 5.96
N TYR A 54 -2.69 -24.58 5.05
CA TYR A 54 -2.35 -23.58 4.05
C TYR A 54 -3.14 -22.31 4.30
N GLN A 55 -2.47 -21.18 4.36
CA GLN A 55 -3.05 -19.86 4.54
C GLN A 55 -2.57 -18.95 3.43
N ILE A 56 -3.48 -18.17 2.87
CA ILE A 56 -3.19 -17.11 1.91
C ILE A 56 -3.81 -15.82 2.41
N GLY A 57 -3.07 -14.73 2.31
CA GLY A 57 -3.53 -13.39 2.64
C GLY A 57 -3.15 -12.41 1.53
N ASP A 58 -3.94 -11.37 1.38
CA ASP A 58 -3.70 -10.26 0.47
C ASP A 58 -4.00 -8.94 1.18
N ASP A 59 -3.14 -7.95 0.98
CA ASP A 59 -3.30 -6.57 1.43
C ASP A 59 -2.97 -5.66 0.26
N ALA A 60 -4.00 -5.11 -0.35
CA ALA A 60 -3.90 -4.25 -1.50
C ALA A 60 -4.48 -2.87 -1.19
N TYR A 61 -3.70 -1.82 -1.38
CA TYR A 61 -4.18 -0.46 -1.23
C TYR A 61 -3.63 0.47 -2.29
N THR A 62 -4.44 1.47 -2.63
CA THR A 62 -4.09 2.54 -3.55
C THR A 62 -4.39 3.87 -2.86
N THR A 63 -3.43 4.77 -2.86
CA THR A 63 -3.60 6.15 -2.40
C THR A 63 -3.27 7.09 -3.54
N ASN A 64 -4.19 7.98 -3.85
CA ASN A 64 -4.04 9.00 -4.87
C ASN A 64 -4.13 10.38 -4.21
N TYR A 65 -3.24 11.25 -4.64
CA TYR A 65 -3.13 12.65 -4.21
C TYR A 65 -3.33 13.55 -5.41
N SER A 66 -4.04 14.63 -5.19
CA SER A 66 -4.15 15.73 -6.14
C SER A 66 -3.82 17.03 -5.41
N ASP A 67 -2.81 17.73 -5.90
CA ASP A 67 -2.29 18.96 -5.32
C ASP A 67 -2.34 20.04 -6.40
N ILE A 68 -3.18 21.06 -6.18
CA ILE A 68 -3.47 22.09 -7.17
C ILE A 68 -3.26 23.48 -6.55
N TYR A 69 -2.44 24.27 -7.20
CA TYR A 69 -2.26 25.69 -6.94
C TYR A 69 -2.83 26.50 -8.09
N GLY A 70 -3.85 27.29 -7.80
CA GLY A 70 -4.53 28.10 -8.79
C GLY A 70 -3.66 29.21 -9.38
N TYR A 71 -4.16 29.77 -10.44
CA TYR A 71 -3.50 30.89 -11.12
C TYR A 71 -3.36 32.08 -10.19
N GLY A 72 -2.17 32.65 -10.04
CA GLY A 72 -1.85 33.75 -9.13
C GLY A 72 -1.35 33.35 -7.74
N THR A 73 -1.21 32.03 -7.46
CA THR A 73 -0.63 31.54 -6.20
C THR A 73 0.84 31.94 -6.09
N THR A 74 1.27 32.38 -4.91
CA THR A 74 2.68 32.73 -4.65
C THR A 74 3.57 31.51 -4.89
N GLY A 75 4.60 31.67 -5.71
CA GLY A 75 5.47 30.57 -6.17
C GLY A 75 4.96 29.82 -7.40
N TYR A 76 3.67 29.92 -7.73
CA TYR A 76 3.03 29.31 -8.89
C TYR A 76 2.13 30.30 -9.63
N ALA A 77 2.70 31.44 -10.03
CA ALA A 77 1.95 32.55 -10.62
C ALA A 77 1.05 32.16 -11.80
N ASN A 78 1.46 31.18 -12.58
CA ASN A 78 0.70 30.65 -13.72
C ASN A 78 -0.02 29.32 -13.42
N GLY A 79 -0.13 28.96 -12.14
CA GLY A 79 -0.76 27.73 -11.71
C GLY A 79 0.13 26.48 -11.80
N TYR A 80 -0.25 25.49 -11.02
CA TYR A 80 0.41 24.21 -10.88
C TYR A 80 -0.61 23.11 -10.55
N ALA A 81 -0.43 21.93 -11.10
CA ALA A 81 -1.18 20.75 -10.71
C ALA A 81 -0.25 19.53 -10.64
N SER A 82 -0.37 18.77 -9.59
CA SER A 82 0.31 17.49 -9.43
C SER A 82 -0.69 16.42 -9.07
N GLU A 83 -0.70 15.34 -9.84
CA GLU A 83 -1.42 14.13 -9.51
C GLU A 83 -0.41 13.02 -9.31
N TYR A 84 -0.39 12.42 -8.13
CA TYR A 84 0.50 11.33 -7.82
C TYR A 84 -0.19 10.30 -6.94
N GLY A 85 0.25 9.07 -7.06
CA GLY A 85 -0.30 8.00 -6.28
C GLY A 85 0.59 6.78 -6.26
N PHE A 86 0.29 5.91 -5.34
CA PHE A 86 0.95 4.62 -5.24
C PHE A 86 -0.07 3.51 -4.99
N THR A 87 0.20 2.39 -5.60
CA THR A 87 -0.51 1.13 -5.37
C THR A 87 0.46 0.16 -4.74
N VAL A 88 0.09 -0.41 -3.62
CA VAL A 88 0.81 -1.49 -2.95
C VAL A 88 -0.07 -2.72 -2.95
N ASN A 89 0.49 -3.85 -3.35
CA ASN A 89 -0.13 -5.16 -3.22
C ASN A 89 0.88 -6.08 -2.53
N GLU A 90 0.48 -6.63 -1.40
CA GLU A 90 1.29 -7.57 -0.62
C GLU A 90 0.50 -8.86 -0.42
N MET A 91 0.90 -9.89 -1.15
CA MET A 91 0.35 -11.23 -1.03
C MET A 91 1.29 -12.07 -0.16
N ASN A 92 0.75 -12.75 0.81
CA ASN A 92 1.47 -13.73 1.61
C ASN A 92 0.82 -15.12 1.52
N SER A 93 1.62 -16.14 1.57
CA SER A 93 1.15 -17.52 1.72
C SER A 93 2.01 -18.26 2.72
N LEU A 94 1.37 -19.07 3.53
CA LEU A 94 2.01 -19.86 4.57
C LEU A 94 1.48 -21.29 4.50
N LEU A 95 2.39 -22.23 4.25
CA LEU A 95 2.12 -23.67 4.32
C LEU A 95 2.84 -24.24 5.53
N THR A 96 2.11 -24.94 6.40
CA THR A 96 2.68 -25.58 7.58
C THR A 96 2.25 -27.04 7.66
N PHE A 97 3.20 -27.89 8.04
CA PHE A 97 3.01 -29.28 8.39
C PHE A 97 3.40 -29.44 9.85
N THR A 98 2.47 -29.84 10.69
CA THR A 98 2.72 -30.12 12.10
C THR A 98 2.46 -31.59 12.33
N TYR A 99 3.46 -32.28 12.84
CA TYR A 99 3.39 -33.70 13.18
C TYR A 99 3.63 -33.87 14.67
N ASN A 100 2.72 -34.56 15.33
CA ASN A 100 2.80 -34.89 16.74
C ASN A 100 2.74 -36.43 16.87
N TRP A 101 3.66 -36.98 17.65
CA TRP A 101 3.75 -38.38 17.94
C TRP A 101 3.88 -38.65 19.44
N ASN A 102 2.85 -39.22 20.03
CA ASN A 102 2.88 -39.74 21.40
C ASN A 102 3.59 -41.07 21.40
N ILE A 103 4.87 -41.11 21.74
CA ILE A 103 5.72 -42.29 21.72
C ILE A 103 5.26 -43.24 22.84
N ASN A 104 5.08 -42.67 24.04
CA ASN A 104 4.54 -43.36 25.22
C ASN A 104 3.98 -42.29 26.19
N GLU A 105 3.66 -42.68 27.44
CA GLU A 105 3.10 -41.78 28.47
C GLU A 105 4.10 -40.69 28.89
N ASP A 106 5.40 -40.92 28.72
CA ASP A 106 6.47 -40.01 29.18
C ASP A 106 7.10 -39.21 28.03
N PHE A 107 6.94 -39.61 26.77
CA PHE A 107 7.61 -39.02 25.64
C PHE A 107 6.66 -38.62 24.51
N VAL A 108 6.76 -37.34 24.12
CA VAL A 108 6.05 -36.74 23.00
C VAL A 108 7.06 -36.12 22.03
N PHE A 109 6.95 -36.48 20.76
CA PHE A 109 7.75 -35.87 19.69
C PHE A 109 6.89 -34.94 18.85
N ASP A 110 7.34 -33.71 18.67
CA ASP A 110 6.72 -32.69 17.81
C ASP A 110 7.67 -32.27 16.70
N ALA A 111 7.16 -32.20 15.48
CA ALA A 111 7.86 -31.65 14.33
C ALA A 111 6.99 -30.64 13.60
N LEU A 112 7.56 -29.49 13.30
CA LEU A 112 6.94 -28.44 12.48
C LEU A 112 7.83 -28.17 11.28
N LEU A 113 7.24 -28.19 10.10
CA LEU A 113 7.86 -27.69 8.85
C LEU A 113 6.97 -26.60 8.28
N GLY A 114 7.56 -25.54 7.80
CA GLY A 114 6.82 -24.45 7.19
C GLY A 114 7.55 -23.83 6.01
N ASN A 115 6.73 -23.32 5.09
CA ASN A 115 7.16 -22.49 3.96
C ASN A 115 6.32 -21.21 3.95
N GLU A 116 6.98 -20.08 3.93
CA GLU A 116 6.37 -18.77 3.82
C GLU A 116 6.82 -18.08 2.53
N LEU A 117 5.89 -17.47 1.83
CA LEU A 117 6.14 -16.65 0.65
C LEU A 117 5.45 -15.31 0.84
N VAL A 118 6.21 -14.22 0.68
CA VAL A 118 5.71 -12.84 0.64
C VAL A 118 6.08 -12.22 -0.70
N ASP A 119 5.10 -11.76 -1.46
CA ASP A 119 5.28 -11.06 -2.75
C ASP A 119 4.70 -9.65 -2.62
N LYS A 120 5.57 -8.66 -2.48
CA LYS A 120 5.21 -7.25 -2.37
C LYS A 120 5.51 -6.52 -3.67
N ARG A 121 4.51 -5.81 -4.18
CA ARG A 121 4.57 -4.99 -5.40
C ARG A 121 4.18 -3.57 -5.05
N ILE A 122 4.95 -2.63 -5.55
CA ILE A 122 4.72 -1.20 -5.38
C ILE A 122 4.79 -0.55 -6.76
N SER A 123 3.77 0.21 -7.09
CA SER A 123 3.72 1.01 -8.32
C SER A 123 3.45 2.45 -7.93
N ASN A 124 4.35 3.36 -8.28
CA ASN A 124 4.22 4.80 -8.06
C ASN A 124 4.02 5.46 -9.42
N THR A 125 3.06 6.38 -9.48
CA THR A 125 2.78 7.17 -10.68
C THR A 125 2.69 8.63 -10.28
N GLN A 126 3.29 9.52 -11.05
CA GLN A 126 3.21 10.95 -10.86
C GLN A 126 3.05 11.66 -12.20
N ALA A 127 2.18 12.65 -12.24
CA ALA A 127 2.06 13.61 -13.32
C ALA A 127 2.03 15.02 -12.75
N VAL A 128 2.85 15.90 -13.28
CA VAL A 128 2.99 17.28 -12.84
C VAL A 128 2.81 18.20 -14.02
N GLY A 129 1.98 19.21 -13.86
CA GLY A 129 1.72 20.23 -14.87
C GLY A 129 1.99 21.62 -14.34
N TYR A 130 2.67 22.44 -15.12
CA TYR A 130 3.02 23.82 -14.83
C TYR A 130 2.42 24.76 -15.86
N SER A 131 2.19 25.99 -15.47
CA SER A 131 1.75 27.08 -16.33
C SER A 131 0.46 26.76 -17.07
N PHE A 132 -0.66 26.97 -16.39
CA PHE A 132 -1.98 26.82 -17.00
C PHE A 132 -2.16 27.76 -18.18
N ASN A 133 -2.78 27.28 -19.23
CA ASN A 133 -3.03 28.03 -20.45
C ASN A 133 -3.99 29.22 -20.22
N PHE A 134 -4.91 29.07 -19.26
CA PHE A 134 -5.87 30.12 -18.88
C PHE A 134 -6.32 29.94 -17.42
N PRO A 135 -6.71 31.05 -16.76
CA PRO A 135 -7.21 31.01 -15.39
C PRO A 135 -8.63 30.41 -15.29
N GLY A 136 -9.01 29.99 -14.09
CA GLY A 136 -10.36 29.52 -13.77
C GLY A 136 -10.61 28.04 -14.05
N TRP A 137 -9.68 27.31 -14.64
CA TRP A 137 -9.71 25.86 -14.74
C TRP A 137 -8.43 25.26 -14.18
N ASN A 138 -8.43 25.08 -12.86
CA ASN A 138 -7.29 24.57 -12.11
C ASN A 138 -7.22 23.04 -12.23
N HIS A 139 -6.67 22.57 -13.34
CA HIS A 139 -6.63 21.15 -13.71
C HIS A 139 -5.36 20.81 -14.44
N LEU A 140 -4.85 19.58 -14.25
CA LEU A 140 -3.65 19.09 -14.90
C LEU A 140 -3.69 19.28 -16.43
N ASN A 141 -4.83 18.99 -17.06
CA ASN A 141 -4.98 19.13 -18.52
C ASN A 141 -4.91 20.58 -19.03
N ASN A 142 -4.98 21.58 -18.14
CA ASN A 142 -4.81 22.98 -18.51
C ASN A 142 -3.34 23.41 -18.51
N ALA A 143 -2.43 22.57 -18.05
CA ALA A 143 -1.00 22.91 -18.02
C ALA A 143 -0.39 22.92 -19.43
N SER A 144 0.54 23.83 -19.67
CA SER A 144 1.32 23.92 -20.93
C SER A 144 2.63 23.14 -20.87
N VAL A 145 3.12 22.82 -19.68
CA VAL A 145 4.35 22.05 -19.45
C VAL A 145 4.03 20.86 -18.56
N PHE A 146 4.42 19.66 -19.00
CA PHE A 146 4.15 18.43 -18.29
C PHE A 146 5.43 17.68 -17.96
N ASN A 147 5.43 17.04 -16.81
CA ASN A 147 6.40 16.02 -16.41
C ASN A 147 5.66 14.82 -15.82
N SER A 148 6.08 13.62 -16.18
CA SER A 148 5.49 12.41 -15.63
C SER A 148 6.55 11.37 -15.32
N SER A 149 6.30 10.58 -14.30
CA SER A 149 7.17 9.47 -13.90
C SER A 149 6.34 8.27 -13.46
N HIS A 150 6.90 7.11 -13.69
CA HIS A 150 6.36 5.84 -13.20
C HIS A 150 7.50 4.98 -12.68
N GLU A 151 7.32 4.45 -11.47
CA GLU A 151 8.27 3.54 -10.84
C GLU A 151 7.54 2.26 -10.42
N TYR A 152 8.16 1.11 -10.72
CA TYR A 152 7.66 -0.20 -10.28
C TYR A 152 8.74 -0.93 -9.49
N LYS A 153 8.36 -1.41 -8.30
CA LYS A 153 9.22 -2.22 -7.43
C LYS A 153 8.52 -3.52 -7.08
N ARG A 154 9.26 -4.62 -7.10
CA ARG A 154 8.78 -5.91 -6.62
C ARG A 154 9.81 -6.55 -5.72
N LYS A 155 9.38 -7.03 -4.57
CA LYS A 155 10.18 -7.83 -3.65
C LYS A 155 9.46 -9.14 -3.38
N ARG A 156 10.15 -10.25 -3.61
CA ARG A 156 9.67 -11.58 -3.23
C ARG A 156 10.62 -12.19 -2.22
N THR A 157 10.06 -12.65 -1.11
CA THR A 157 10.78 -13.36 -0.04
C THR A 157 10.19 -14.73 0.11
N VAL A 158 11.06 -15.75 0.19
CA VAL A 158 10.68 -17.13 0.47
C VAL A 158 11.46 -17.58 1.69
N GLY A 159 10.75 -18.04 2.70
CA GLY A 159 11.30 -18.59 3.93
C GLY A 159 10.89 -20.03 4.10
N ASN A 160 11.84 -20.88 4.51
CA ASN A 160 11.56 -22.23 5.00
C ASN A 160 12.03 -22.31 6.44
N PHE A 161 11.23 -22.92 7.28
CA PHE A 161 11.54 -23.10 8.68
C PHE A 161 11.16 -24.49 9.18
N ALA A 162 11.88 -24.97 10.19
CA ALA A 162 11.62 -26.23 10.83
C ALA A 162 11.85 -26.09 12.34
N SER A 163 11.05 -26.82 13.11
CA SER A 163 11.23 -26.96 14.56
C SER A 163 11.01 -28.42 14.94
N LEU A 164 11.84 -28.93 15.82
CA LEU A 164 11.74 -30.28 16.39
C LEU A 164 11.81 -30.17 17.90
N SER A 165 10.95 -30.92 18.59
CA SER A 165 10.87 -30.97 20.03
C SER A 165 10.65 -32.41 20.49
N LEU A 166 11.30 -32.80 21.57
CA LEU A 166 11.06 -34.03 22.32
C LEU A 166 10.87 -33.66 23.79
N ALA A 167 9.75 -33.98 24.34
CA ALA A 167 9.36 -33.69 25.72
C ALA A 167 9.02 -34.99 26.47
#